data_aa3bd38ab793ba322f14c9365f257ddb
#
_entry.id   aa3bd38ab793ba322f14c9365f257ddb
#
_cell.length_a   1.000
_cell.length_b   1.000
_cell.length_c   1.000
_cell.angle_alpha   90.00
_cell.angle_beta   90.00
_cell.angle_gamma   90.00
#
_symmetry.space_group_name_H-M   'P 1'
#
loop_
_entity.id
_entity.type
_entity.pdbx_description
1 polymer ?
#
loop_
_entity_poly.entity_id
_entity_poly.type
_entity_poly.pdbx_seq_one_letter_code
_entity_poly.pdbx_strand_id
1 'polypeptide(L)'
;MILAIHFHMCRLLAGLFGLVAIMASLGNSALAAQSPWQGDPAIGEARLVSAVTATGDLDVLPLGVEFVLAPGWKIYWRTPGEAGLAPVVDLSQSPTPGLEGRFAWPMPKRFDAFGFDNFGYENAVILPFDVRGHVTGTPVQVTAELEALACADICVPLTATLDLRLPEGEALPSSHAQPMAQYAAMVPRRSNENGYSASGPSIRIDQLTAVEGGLLVRLANDGPPVTDLFVEGVDGVAFKAPQARGEGLFLAAVPSDKVDLAGRQVLLTVSAPPEMAEIPAQAGTTGTAGTAVSALSLRIMAIAFLGGLILNLMPCVLPVLALKLSAVLVAAGAPRNVLR
;
A
#
# COMPACT_ATOMS: atom_id res chain seq x y z
N MET A 1 15.47 34.95 67.71
CA MET A 1 14.30 34.19 67.13
C MET A 1 13.98 34.60 65.72
N ILE A 2 14.11 35.85 65.30
CA ILE A 2 13.78 36.34 63.94
C ILE A 2 14.80 35.85 62.88
N LEU A 3 16.06 35.70 63.18
CA LEU A 3 17.10 35.28 62.24
C LEU A 3 17.01 33.82 61.82
N ALA A 4 16.49 32.94 62.66
CA ALA A 4 16.28 31.52 62.39
C ALA A 4 15.11 31.27 61.40
N ILE A 5 14.07 32.10 61.41
CA ILE A 5 12.90 32.04 60.56
C ILE A 5 13.27 32.42 59.11
N HIS A 6 14.11 33.42 58.91
CA HIS A 6 14.58 33.83 57.58
C HIS A 6 15.46 32.76 56.91
N PHE A 7 16.25 32.02 57.68
CA PHE A 7 17.13 30.98 57.13
C PHE A 7 16.32 29.74 56.65
N HIS A 8 15.23 29.41 57.37
CA HIS A 8 14.34 28.29 56.96
C HIS A 8 13.46 28.65 55.75
N MET A 9 13.00 29.91 55.70
CA MET A 9 12.20 30.40 54.56
C MET A 9 13.02 30.48 53.27
N CYS A 10 14.30 30.86 53.33
CA CYS A 10 15.21 30.88 52.18
C CYS A 10 15.52 29.47 51.65
N ARG A 11 15.64 28.46 52.53
CA ARG A 11 15.84 27.05 52.14
C ARG A 11 14.59 26.44 51.52
N LEU A 12 13.38 26.78 51.98
CA LEU A 12 12.11 26.34 51.40
C LEU A 12 11.90 26.96 50.02
N LEU A 13 12.22 28.24 49.81
CA LEU A 13 12.12 28.91 48.52
C LEU A 13 13.14 28.35 47.51
N ALA A 14 14.38 28.06 47.95
CA ALA A 14 15.39 27.42 47.09
C ALA A 14 15.00 26.00 46.68
N GLY A 15 14.35 25.23 47.59
CA GLY A 15 13.80 23.90 47.27
C GLY A 15 12.64 23.95 46.30
N LEU A 16 11.75 24.94 46.44
CA LEU A 16 10.62 25.14 45.54
C LEU A 16 11.08 25.56 44.12
N PHE A 17 12.09 26.42 44.02
CA PHE A 17 12.70 26.83 42.75
C PHE A 17 13.41 25.65 42.05
N GLY A 18 14.09 24.79 42.82
CA GLY A 18 14.70 23.55 42.30
C GLY A 18 13.67 22.59 41.76
N LEU A 19 12.53 22.42 42.43
CA LEU A 19 11.43 21.53 41.97
C LEU A 19 10.75 22.05 40.72
N VAL A 20 10.53 23.36 40.59
CA VAL A 20 9.96 24.01 39.41
C VAL A 20 10.91 23.91 38.21
N ALA A 21 12.23 24.03 38.42
CA ALA A 21 13.22 23.88 37.35
C ALA A 21 13.30 22.45 36.83
N ILE A 22 13.14 21.44 37.70
CA ILE A 22 13.10 20.02 37.30
C ILE A 22 11.80 19.72 36.54
N MET A 23 10.67 20.27 36.95
CA MET A 23 9.39 20.12 36.21
C MET A 23 9.43 20.81 34.84
N ALA A 24 10.13 21.92 34.68
CA ALA A 24 10.27 22.61 33.38
C ALA A 24 11.15 21.83 32.38
N SER A 25 12.09 20.99 32.86
CA SER A 25 12.93 20.16 31.98
C SER A 25 12.26 18.90 31.47
N LEU A 26 11.15 18.45 32.08
CA LEU A 26 10.39 17.26 31.64
C LEU A 26 9.38 17.59 30.54
N GLY A 27 9.10 18.87 30.27
CA GLY A 27 8.11 19.30 29.29
C GLY A 27 8.56 19.31 27.83
N ASN A 28 9.87 19.20 27.54
CA ASN A 28 10.39 19.39 26.17
C ASN A 28 10.53 18.10 25.33
N SER A 29 10.30 16.92 25.91
CA SER A 29 10.45 15.66 25.16
C SER A 29 9.25 15.36 24.24
N ALA A 30 8.08 15.97 24.51
CA ALA A 30 6.88 15.72 23.70
C ALA A 30 6.86 16.48 22.36
N LEU A 31 7.71 17.49 22.16
CA LEU A 31 7.79 18.30 20.93
C LEU A 31 8.67 17.67 19.84
N ALA A 32 9.48 16.67 20.19
CA ALA A 32 10.43 16.04 19.26
C ALA A 32 9.75 15.13 18.19
N ALA A 33 8.49 14.72 18.40
CA ALA A 33 7.80 13.78 17.53
C ALA A 33 7.03 14.45 16.37
N GLN A 34 7.19 15.75 16.17
CA GLN A 34 6.54 16.51 15.10
C GLN A 34 7.32 17.76 14.70
N SER A 35 7.21 18.17 13.44
CA SER A 35 7.68 19.47 12.97
C SER A 35 6.64 20.58 13.27
N PRO A 36 7.01 21.86 13.18
CA PRO A 36 6.05 22.95 13.09
C PRO A 36 5.14 22.79 11.86
N TRP A 37 3.93 23.35 11.93
CA TRP A 37 3.07 23.50 10.77
C TRP A 37 3.68 24.47 9.76
N GLN A 38 3.58 24.15 8.47
CA GLN A 38 4.01 24.96 7.35
C GLN A 38 2.90 25.01 6.30
N GLY A 39 2.71 26.17 5.67
CA GLY A 39 1.68 26.38 4.68
C GLY A 39 0.85 27.63 4.97
N ASP A 40 -0.32 27.72 4.32
CA ASP A 40 -1.29 28.80 4.51
C ASP A 40 -2.56 28.21 5.16
N PRO A 41 -2.93 28.62 6.38
CA PRO A 41 -4.15 28.14 7.04
C PRO A 41 -5.45 28.35 6.25
N ALA A 42 -5.47 29.32 5.30
CA ALA A 42 -6.62 29.55 4.43
C ALA A 42 -6.75 28.53 3.30
N ILE A 43 -5.69 27.76 3.03
CA ILE A 43 -5.60 26.73 1.99
C ILE A 43 -5.39 25.38 2.62
N GLY A 44 -4.25 25.23 3.29
CA GLY A 44 -3.85 24.03 3.98
C GLY A 44 -2.43 24.14 4.52
N GLU A 45 -2.19 23.40 5.59
CA GLU A 45 -0.91 23.30 6.25
C GLU A 45 -0.45 21.85 6.31
N ALA A 46 0.84 21.62 6.34
CA ALA A 46 1.45 20.31 6.49
C ALA A 46 2.54 20.30 7.57
N ARG A 47 2.79 19.14 8.14
CA ARG A 47 3.93 18.88 9.03
C ARG A 47 4.40 17.44 8.97
N LEU A 48 5.65 17.19 9.35
CA LEU A 48 6.11 15.85 9.67
C LEU A 48 5.68 15.45 11.07
N VAL A 49 5.26 14.21 11.22
CA VAL A 49 4.96 13.57 12.50
C VAL A 49 5.67 12.23 12.57
N SER A 50 5.98 11.77 13.78
CA SER A 50 6.56 10.45 14.01
C SER A 50 5.69 9.65 14.95
N ALA A 51 5.50 8.35 14.66
CA ALA A 51 4.83 7.44 15.57
C ALA A 51 5.67 7.10 16.82
N VAL A 52 6.99 7.41 16.80
CA VAL A 52 7.91 7.11 17.88
C VAL A 52 8.63 8.37 18.38
N THR A 53 9.07 8.34 19.63
CA THR A 53 9.76 9.47 20.28
C THR A 53 11.26 9.52 20.04
N ALA A 54 11.87 8.40 19.61
CA ALA A 54 13.31 8.26 19.37
C ALA A 54 13.53 7.17 18.30
N THR A 55 14.75 7.05 17.80
CA THR A 55 15.10 6.12 16.71
C THR A 55 15.12 4.66 17.14
N GLY A 56 15.49 4.35 18.38
CA GLY A 56 15.63 2.98 18.87
C GLY A 56 16.50 2.11 17.97
N ASP A 57 16.22 0.82 17.97
CA ASP A 57 16.82 -0.17 17.07
C ASP A 57 15.98 -0.39 15.80
N LEU A 58 15.26 0.64 15.35
CA LEU A 58 14.37 0.54 14.20
C LEU A 58 15.14 0.69 12.88
N ASP A 59 14.97 -0.24 11.95
CA ASP A 59 15.48 -0.12 10.57
C ASP A 59 14.61 0.81 9.71
N VAL A 60 13.37 1.01 10.12
CA VAL A 60 12.37 1.86 9.47
C VAL A 60 11.79 2.81 10.48
N LEU A 61 11.91 4.10 10.24
CA LEU A 61 11.27 5.12 11.06
C LEU A 61 9.84 5.35 10.56
N PRO A 62 8.83 5.08 11.39
CA PRO A 62 7.44 5.29 11.04
C PRO A 62 7.09 6.78 11.17
N LEU A 63 7.32 7.53 10.11
CA LEU A 63 6.93 8.92 9.98
C LEU A 63 5.58 9.06 9.27
N GLY A 64 5.06 10.27 9.22
CA GLY A 64 3.90 10.65 8.44
C GLY A 64 3.98 12.10 8.03
N VAL A 65 3.39 12.43 6.88
CA VAL A 65 3.08 13.81 6.52
C VAL A 65 1.63 14.06 6.86
N GLU A 66 1.40 14.89 7.85
CA GLU A 66 0.06 15.29 8.28
C GLU A 66 -0.35 16.58 7.55
N PHE A 67 -1.51 16.53 6.93
CA PHE A 67 -2.15 17.68 6.27
C PHE A 67 -3.40 18.07 7.03
N VAL A 68 -3.62 19.38 7.19
CA VAL A 68 -4.89 19.98 7.60
C VAL A 68 -5.29 21.00 6.53
N LEU A 69 -6.43 20.78 5.91
CA LEU A 69 -6.90 21.57 4.79
C LEU A 69 -8.08 22.45 5.23
N ALA A 70 -8.12 23.67 4.72
CA ALA A 70 -9.26 24.55 4.93
C ALA A 70 -10.54 23.95 4.28
N PRO A 71 -11.72 24.32 4.73
CA PRO A 71 -12.97 23.80 4.18
C PRO A 71 -13.07 23.97 2.66
N GLY A 72 -13.40 22.90 1.94
CA GLY A 72 -13.48 22.87 0.48
C GLY A 72 -12.19 22.57 -0.24
N TRP A 73 -11.03 22.70 0.42
CA TRP A 73 -9.74 22.37 -0.17
C TRP A 73 -9.46 20.87 -0.09
N LYS A 74 -8.75 20.36 -1.10
CA LYS A 74 -8.40 18.94 -1.26
C LYS A 74 -6.97 18.79 -1.75
N ILE A 75 -6.31 17.71 -1.36
CA ILE A 75 -5.06 17.24 -1.95
C ILE A 75 -5.29 15.89 -2.62
N TYR A 76 -4.40 15.51 -3.51
CA TYR A 76 -4.59 14.36 -4.38
C TYR A 76 -3.98 13.09 -3.80
N TRP A 77 -4.53 11.97 -4.22
CA TRP A 77 -3.96 10.64 -4.02
C TRP A 77 -2.83 10.39 -5.02
N ARG A 78 -2.06 9.29 -4.85
CA ARG A 78 -0.96 8.90 -5.74
C ARG A 78 -1.35 8.83 -7.22
N THR A 79 -2.60 8.48 -7.50
CA THR A 79 -3.23 8.55 -8.81
C THR A 79 -4.38 9.56 -8.70
N PRO A 80 -4.19 10.78 -9.19
CA PRO A 80 -5.12 11.89 -8.91
C PRO A 80 -6.47 11.79 -9.62
N GLY A 81 -6.62 10.89 -10.59
CA GLY A 81 -7.78 10.80 -11.47
C GLY A 81 -7.55 11.52 -12.78
N GLU A 82 -8.54 12.32 -13.26
CA GLU A 82 -8.46 13.02 -14.55
C GLU A 82 -7.55 14.25 -14.52
N ALA A 83 -7.35 14.84 -13.34
CA ALA A 83 -6.50 16.02 -13.17
C ALA A 83 -5.88 16.04 -11.76
N GLY A 84 -4.77 16.79 -11.59
CA GLY A 84 -4.12 17.01 -10.31
C GLY A 84 -2.72 16.39 -10.23
N LEU A 85 -2.06 16.60 -9.09
CA LEU A 85 -0.72 16.10 -8.81
C LEU A 85 -0.68 15.52 -7.39
N ALA A 86 -0.14 14.31 -7.26
CA ALA A 86 0.08 13.67 -5.98
C ALA A 86 1.15 14.43 -5.15
N PRO A 87 1.05 14.45 -3.82
CA PRO A 87 2.13 14.91 -2.96
C PRO A 87 3.43 14.14 -3.19
N VAL A 88 4.55 14.87 -3.23
CA VAL A 88 5.90 14.34 -3.38
C VAL A 88 6.75 14.88 -2.24
N VAL A 89 7.68 14.07 -1.75
CA VAL A 89 8.66 14.46 -0.72
C VAL A 89 10.06 14.13 -1.21
N ASP A 90 10.93 15.13 -1.21
CA ASP A 90 12.36 14.97 -1.41
C ASP A 90 13.11 15.06 -0.08
N LEU A 91 13.94 14.06 0.21
CA LEU A 91 14.78 13.97 1.41
C LEU A 91 16.25 14.29 1.15
N SER A 92 16.62 14.66 -0.07
CA SER A 92 18.02 14.87 -0.49
C SER A 92 18.75 15.93 0.31
N GLN A 93 18.01 16.88 0.91
CA GLN A 93 18.55 17.97 1.74
C GLN A 93 18.63 17.58 3.23
N SER A 94 18.26 16.36 3.59
CA SER A 94 18.32 15.90 4.99
C SER A 94 19.76 15.91 5.51
N PRO A 95 20.01 16.47 6.71
CA PRO A 95 21.35 16.41 7.34
C PRO A 95 21.83 14.99 7.61
N THR A 96 20.92 14.05 7.88
CA THR A 96 21.24 12.62 7.89
C THR A 96 21.29 12.12 6.44
N PRO A 97 22.47 11.67 5.96
CA PRO A 97 22.63 11.30 4.55
C PRO A 97 21.99 9.93 4.24
N GLY A 98 21.60 9.75 2.98
CA GLY A 98 21.14 8.46 2.46
C GLY A 98 19.73 8.07 2.89
N LEU A 99 18.94 9.03 3.39
CA LEU A 99 17.55 8.75 3.73
C LEU A 99 16.70 8.52 2.45
N GLU A 100 15.90 7.47 2.51
CA GLU A 100 14.89 7.14 1.50
C GLU A 100 13.52 7.11 2.15
N GLY A 101 12.57 7.82 1.57
CA GLY A 101 11.21 7.91 2.06
C GLY A 101 10.20 7.24 1.12
N ARG A 102 9.20 6.59 1.69
CA ARG A 102 8.13 5.97 0.91
C ARG A 102 6.78 6.21 1.55
N PHE A 103 5.87 6.79 0.78
CA PHE A 103 4.48 6.90 1.18
C PHE A 103 3.74 5.56 1.15
N ALA A 104 2.95 5.31 2.19
CA ALA A 104 1.84 4.38 2.14
C ALA A 104 0.55 5.20 2.02
N TRP A 105 -0.28 4.84 1.03
CA TRP A 105 -1.41 5.67 0.63
C TRP A 105 -2.72 5.14 1.21
N PRO A 106 -3.34 5.81 2.20
CA PRO A 106 -4.66 5.47 2.67
C PRO A 106 -5.67 5.50 1.52
N MET A 107 -6.76 4.76 1.65
CA MET A 107 -7.85 4.76 0.66
C MET A 107 -8.35 6.18 0.41
N PRO A 108 -8.36 6.66 -0.86
CA PRO A 108 -8.81 8.00 -1.19
C PRO A 108 -10.35 8.09 -1.20
N LYS A 109 -10.85 9.32 -1.22
CA LYS A 109 -12.22 9.62 -1.61
C LYS A 109 -12.24 10.12 -3.05
N ARG A 110 -13.35 9.83 -3.75
CA ARG A 110 -13.65 10.40 -5.04
C ARG A 110 -14.31 11.76 -4.85
N PHE A 111 -13.95 12.73 -5.66
CA PHE A 111 -14.56 14.06 -5.68
C PHE A 111 -14.57 14.65 -7.09
N ASP A 112 -15.56 15.48 -7.37
CA ASP A 112 -15.58 16.32 -8.57
C ASP A 112 -14.77 17.60 -8.33
N ALA A 113 -13.90 17.95 -9.28
CA ALA A 113 -13.28 19.24 -9.36
C ALA A 113 -13.25 19.67 -10.83
N PHE A 114 -13.92 20.78 -11.15
CA PHE A 114 -14.04 21.34 -12.52
C PHE A 114 -14.68 20.36 -13.53
N GLY A 115 -15.55 19.44 -13.08
CA GLY A 115 -16.17 18.42 -13.92
C GLY A 115 -15.28 17.20 -14.17
N PHE A 116 -14.14 17.10 -13.49
CA PHE A 116 -13.23 15.96 -13.53
C PHE A 116 -13.43 15.04 -12.31
N ASP A 117 -13.41 13.75 -12.53
CA ASP A 117 -13.34 12.75 -11.46
C ASP A 117 -11.93 12.66 -10.91
N ASN A 118 -11.76 13.08 -9.67
CA ASN A 118 -10.47 13.11 -8.99
C ASN A 118 -10.50 12.29 -7.70
N PHE A 119 -9.31 11.89 -7.23
CA PHE A 119 -9.13 11.07 -6.06
C PHE A 119 -8.18 11.74 -5.08
N GLY A 120 -8.53 11.77 -3.81
CA GLY A 120 -7.68 12.39 -2.81
C GLY A 120 -8.31 12.49 -1.44
N TYR A 121 -7.92 13.53 -0.72
CA TYR A 121 -8.25 13.74 0.68
C TYR A 121 -8.73 15.15 0.93
N GLU A 122 -9.64 15.29 1.88
CA GLU A 122 -10.21 16.56 2.34
C GLU A 122 -10.15 16.66 3.87
N ASN A 123 -10.22 17.87 4.40
CA ASN A 123 -10.16 18.21 5.81
C ASN A 123 -8.80 17.87 6.46
N ALA A 124 -8.56 16.64 6.86
CA ALA A 124 -7.30 16.22 7.44
C ALA A 124 -6.94 14.80 7.00
N VAL A 125 -5.65 14.57 6.79
CA VAL A 125 -5.10 13.24 6.51
C VAL A 125 -3.66 13.15 7.02
N ILE A 126 -3.28 11.98 7.53
CA ILE A 126 -1.87 11.61 7.71
C ILE A 126 -1.54 10.59 6.62
N LEU A 127 -0.60 10.94 5.75
CA LEU A 127 -0.01 10.00 4.81
C LEU A 127 1.16 9.32 5.50
N PRO A 128 1.06 8.03 5.88
CA PRO A 128 2.19 7.31 6.46
C PRO A 128 3.39 7.36 5.53
N PHE A 129 4.55 7.65 6.08
CA PHE A 129 5.78 7.89 5.34
C PHE A 129 6.93 7.16 6.01
N ASP A 130 7.25 5.98 5.52
CA ASP A 130 8.33 5.15 6.03
C ASP A 130 9.67 5.68 5.56
N VAL A 131 10.59 5.96 6.50
CA VAL A 131 11.94 6.46 6.22
C VAL A 131 12.97 5.40 6.59
N ARG A 132 13.89 5.14 5.68
CA ARG A 132 15.00 4.18 5.79
C ARG A 132 16.34 4.83 5.45
N GLY A 133 17.44 4.07 5.60
CA GLY A 133 18.78 4.51 5.22
C GLY A 133 19.59 5.18 6.34
N HIS A 134 19.00 5.36 7.52
CA HIS A 134 19.71 5.83 8.71
C HIS A 134 20.48 4.67 9.38
N VAL A 135 21.43 5.02 10.24
CA VAL A 135 22.10 4.06 11.12
C VAL A 135 21.24 3.86 12.37
N THR A 136 20.86 2.62 12.65
CA THR A 136 20.07 2.25 13.84
C THR A 136 20.76 2.71 15.13
N GLY A 137 19.99 3.13 16.12
CA GLY A 137 20.52 3.59 17.41
C GLY A 137 21.19 4.96 17.37
N THR A 138 21.19 5.68 16.24
CA THR A 138 21.75 7.03 16.13
C THR A 138 20.65 8.09 15.96
N PRO A 139 20.88 9.35 16.40
CA PRO A 139 19.89 10.39 16.16
C PRO A 139 19.74 10.67 14.67
N VAL A 140 18.50 10.93 14.22
CA VAL A 140 18.16 11.21 12.83
C VAL A 140 17.58 12.61 12.71
N GLN A 141 18.06 13.36 11.74
CA GLN A 141 17.48 14.65 11.34
C GLN A 141 16.98 14.55 9.89
N VAL A 142 15.69 14.77 9.73
CA VAL A 142 14.98 14.73 8.46
C VAL A 142 14.63 16.15 8.05
N THR A 143 15.01 16.54 6.84
CA THR A 143 14.50 17.71 6.13
C THR A 143 13.76 17.21 4.91
N ALA A 144 12.44 17.39 4.89
CA ALA A 144 11.55 16.94 3.82
C ALA A 144 11.05 18.16 3.03
N GLU A 145 11.48 18.26 1.78
CA GLU A 145 10.93 19.23 0.82
C GLU A 145 9.64 18.64 0.27
N LEU A 146 8.52 19.18 0.73
CA LEU A 146 7.18 18.76 0.32
C LEU A 146 6.69 19.62 -0.85
N GLU A 147 6.21 18.95 -1.89
CA GLU A 147 5.43 19.54 -2.96
C GLU A 147 4.08 18.84 -3.08
N ALA A 148 3.00 19.58 -3.01
CA ALA A 148 1.64 19.10 -3.19
C ALA A 148 0.82 20.13 -3.97
N LEU A 149 -0.28 19.68 -4.56
CA LEU A 149 -1.25 20.57 -5.18
C LEU A 149 -2.53 20.56 -4.33
N ALA A 150 -2.90 21.70 -3.80
CA ALA A 150 -4.17 21.90 -3.10
C ALA A 150 -5.18 22.55 -4.03
N CYS A 151 -6.39 22.00 -4.14
CA CYS A 151 -7.43 22.51 -5.04
C CYS A 151 -8.78 22.68 -4.33
N ALA A 152 -9.44 23.78 -4.64
CA ALA A 152 -10.85 24.06 -4.37
C ALA A 152 -11.49 24.54 -5.68
N ASP A 153 -11.88 25.84 -5.78
CA ASP A 153 -12.28 26.49 -7.03
C ASP A 153 -11.08 26.89 -7.91
N ILE A 154 -9.89 26.84 -7.35
CA ILE A 154 -8.59 26.99 -8.01
C ILE A 154 -7.62 25.99 -7.46
N CYS A 155 -6.54 25.73 -8.18
CA CYS A 155 -5.43 24.90 -7.69
C CYS A 155 -4.23 25.77 -7.34
N VAL A 156 -3.66 25.56 -6.15
CA VAL A 156 -2.51 26.31 -5.63
C VAL A 156 -1.43 25.30 -5.20
N PRO A 157 -0.17 25.51 -5.58
CA PRO A 157 0.93 24.73 -5.04
C PRO A 157 1.03 24.92 -3.51
N LEU A 158 1.10 23.82 -2.78
CA LEU A 158 1.42 23.76 -1.35
C LEU A 158 2.81 23.20 -1.23
N THR A 159 3.78 24.09 -0.99
CA THR A 159 5.19 23.72 -0.81
C THR A 159 5.62 24.02 0.61
N ALA A 160 6.41 23.12 1.20
CA ALA A 160 6.87 23.27 2.57
C ALA A 160 8.21 22.56 2.81
N THR A 161 9.08 23.17 3.60
CA THR A 161 10.27 22.53 4.15
C THR A 161 9.96 22.08 5.56
N LEU A 162 9.92 20.77 5.78
CA LEU A 162 9.50 20.15 7.04
C LEU A 162 10.69 19.52 7.74
N ASP A 163 11.09 20.08 8.88
CA ASP A 163 12.23 19.61 9.67
C ASP A 163 11.79 18.83 10.90
N LEU A 164 12.27 17.60 11.04
CA LEU A 164 12.03 16.75 12.19
C LEU A 164 13.34 16.13 12.69
N ARG A 165 13.54 16.18 14.01
CA ARG A 165 14.65 15.51 14.66
C ARG A 165 14.16 14.44 15.62
N LEU A 166 14.63 13.22 15.43
CA LEU A 166 14.46 12.12 16.37
C LEU A 166 15.77 11.88 17.11
N PRO A 167 15.77 11.94 18.46
CA PRO A 167 16.94 11.62 19.25
C PRO A 167 17.24 10.13 19.23
N GLU A 168 18.45 9.79 19.62
CA GLU A 168 18.77 8.43 20.04
C GLU A 168 17.98 8.10 21.32
N GLY A 169 17.67 6.82 21.56
CA GLY A 169 16.97 6.36 22.74
C GLY A 169 15.90 5.32 22.42
N GLU A 170 15.16 4.90 23.42
CA GLU A 170 14.09 3.92 23.24
C GLU A 170 12.94 4.48 22.40
N ALA A 171 12.54 3.74 21.37
CA ALA A 171 11.45 4.12 20.45
C ALA A 171 10.07 3.90 21.10
N LEU A 172 9.72 4.75 22.05
CA LEU A 172 8.40 4.72 22.69
C LEU A 172 7.33 5.32 21.76
N PRO A 173 6.07 4.89 21.88
CA PRO A 173 4.98 5.51 21.13
C PRO A 173 4.85 7.01 21.42
N SER A 174 4.75 7.82 20.38
CA SER A 174 4.47 9.25 20.48
C SER A 174 2.95 9.52 20.58
N SER A 175 2.58 10.80 20.73
CA SER A 175 1.18 11.23 20.65
C SER A 175 0.55 11.00 19.27
N HIS A 176 1.37 10.84 18.23
CA HIS A 176 0.92 10.58 16.85
C HIS A 176 0.81 9.09 16.51
N ALA A 177 1.26 8.19 17.38
CA ALA A 177 1.24 6.74 17.12
C ALA A 177 -0.17 6.22 16.81
N GLN A 178 -1.17 6.62 17.59
CA GLN A 178 -2.55 6.18 17.40
C GLN A 178 -3.19 6.79 16.14
N PRO A 179 -3.16 8.11 15.88
CA PRO A 179 -3.65 8.67 14.62
C PRO A 179 -2.99 8.06 13.39
N MET A 180 -1.66 7.90 13.40
CA MET A 180 -0.92 7.29 12.30
C MET A 180 -1.35 5.83 12.06
N ALA A 181 -1.56 5.04 13.12
CA ALA A 181 -2.05 3.66 13.01
C ALA A 181 -3.46 3.60 12.38
N GLN A 182 -4.32 4.58 12.66
CA GLN A 182 -5.65 4.67 12.03
C GLN A 182 -5.55 4.88 10.52
N TYR A 183 -4.70 5.81 10.05
CA TYR A 183 -4.48 6.02 8.62
C TYR A 183 -3.73 4.85 7.97
N ALA A 184 -2.78 4.25 8.66
CA ALA A 184 -2.10 3.04 8.17
C ALA A 184 -3.07 1.85 7.99
N ALA A 185 -4.09 1.74 8.84
CA ALA A 185 -5.14 0.72 8.70
C ALA A 185 -6.04 0.96 7.47
N MET A 186 -6.09 2.18 6.93
CA MET A 186 -6.81 2.52 5.71
C MET A 186 -5.98 2.33 4.44
N VAL A 187 -4.72 1.90 4.53
CA VAL A 187 -3.90 1.58 3.37
C VAL A 187 -4.36 0.23 2.80
N PRO A 188 -4.72 0.15 1.51
CA PRO A 188 -5.16 -1.09 0.89
C PRO A 188 -4.08 -2.17 0.97
N ARG A 189 -4.47 -3.39 1.29
CA ARG A 189 -3.56 -4.53 1.34
C ARG A 189 -3.33 -5.06 -0.07
N ARG A 190 -2.08 -5.21 -0.45
CA ARG A 190 -1.74 -5.79 -1.75
C ARG A 190 -1.98 -7.30 -1.73
N SER A 191 -2.83 -7.76 -2.64
CA SER A 191 -3.03 -9.19 -2.90
C SER A 191 -2.07 -9.67 -3.99
N ASN A 192 -1.84 -10.99 -4.06
CA ASN A 192 -1.21 -11.60 -5.23
C ASN A 192 -2.17 -11.55 -6.44
N GLU A 193 -1.68 -11.87 -7.65
CA GLU A 193 -2.42 -11.81 -8.92
C GLU A 193 -3.74 -12.60 -8.93
N ASN A 194 -3.94 -13.51 -7.95
CA ASN A 194 -5.13 -14.35 -7.83
C ASN A 194 -6.06 -13.92 -6.67
N GLY A 195 -5.78 -12.79 -6.02
CA GLY A 195 -6.57 -12.31 -4.87
C GLY A 195 -6.37 -13.13 -3.59
N TYR A 196 -5.50 -14.12 -3.59
CA TYR A 196 -5.23 -14.97 -2.42
C TYR A 196 -4.08 -14.42 -1.57
N SER A 197 -4.41 -13.99 -0.37
CA SER A 197 -3.46 -13.92 0.74
C SER A 197 -3.99 -14.83 1.85
N ALA A 198 -3.15 -15.59 2.51
CA ALA A 198 -3.54 -16.49 3.62
C ALA A 198 -4.23 -15.77 4.81
N SER A 199 -4.26 -14.43 4.78
CA SER A 199 -4.97 -13.52 5.71
C SER A 199 -5.41 -12.22 4.98
N GLY A 200 -5.64 -12.27 3.67
CA GLY A 200 -5.99 -11.13 2.82
C GLY A 200 -7.50 -10.95 2.62
N PRO A 201 -7.90 -9.87 1.94
CA PRO A 201 -9.29 -9.55 1.72
C PRO A 201 -10.04 -10.65 0.96
N SER A 202 -11.32 -10.80 1.24
CA SER A 202 -12.25 -11.73 0.58
C SER A 202 -12.54 -11.34 -0.88
N ILE A 203 -12.01 -10.20 -1.33
CA ILE A 203 -12.25 -9.63 -2.65
C ILE A 203 -11.32 -10.25 -3.68
N ARG A 204 -11.88 -10.80 -4.75
CA ARG A 204 -11.16 -11.37 -5.89
C ARG A 204 -11.68 -10.81 -7.21
N ILE A 205 -10.82 -10.76 -8.22
CA ILE A 205 -11.23 -10.45 -9.58
C ILE A 205 -11.58 -11.78 -10.26
N ASP A 206 -12.86 -11.98 -10.59
CA ASP A 206 -13.29 -13.11 -11.41
C ASP A 206 -12.96 -12.88 -12.88
N GLN A 207 -13.17 -11.65 -13.34
CA GLN A 207 -12.94 -11.29 -14.72
C GLN A 207 -12.63 -9.81 -14.86
N LEU A 208 -11.61 -9.48 -15.63
CA LEU A 208 -11.29 -8.13 -16.07
C LEU A 208 -11.22 -8.15 -17.61
N THR A 209 -12.08 -7.39 -18.26
CA THR A 209 -12.21 -7.40 -19.72
C THR A 209 -12.14 -5.98 -20.26
N ALA A 210 -11.26 -5.76 -21.24
CA ALA A 210 -11.26 -4.55 -22.04
C ALA A 210 -12.49 -4.55 -22.97
N VAL A 211 -13.29 -3.51 -22.87
CA VAL A 211 -14.49 -3.30 -23.70
C VAL A 211 -14.40 -1.95 -24.37
N GLU A 212 -15.28 -1.67 -25.32
CA GLU A 212 -15.34 -0.36 -25.95
C GLU A 212 -15.54 0.74 -24.90
N GLY A 213 -14.61 1.68 -24.86
CA GLY A 213 -14.62 2.85 -23.97
C GLY A 213 -14.20 2.58 -22.53
N GLY A 214 -13.67 1.40 -22.16
CA GLY A 214 -13.23 1.18 -20.79
C GLY A 214 -12.97 -0.27 -20.40
N LEU A 215 -13.12 -0.52 -19.10
CA LEU A 215 -12.94 -1.83 -18.47
C LEU A 215 -14.27 -2.33 -17.88
N LEU A 216 -14.54 -3.61 -18.05
CA LEU A 216 -15.59 -4.33 -17.33
C LEU A 216 -14.93 -5.25 -16.30
N VAL A 217 -15.24 -5.03 -15.04
CA VAL A 217 -14.69 -5.78 -13.90
C VAL A 217 -15.82 -6.60 -13.26
N ARG A 218 -15.61 -7.89 -13.13
CA ARG A 218 -16.45 -8.77 -12.31
C ARG A 218 -15.65 -9.16 -11.08
N LEU A 219 -16.23 -8.91 -9.91
CA LEU A 219 -15.63 -9.22 -8.63
C LEU A 219 -16.39 -10.35 -7.96
N ALA A 220 -15.68 -11.32 -7.41
CA ALA A 220 -16.19 -12.21 -6.38
C ALA A 220 -15.83 -11.59 -5.03
N ASN A 221 -16.83 -11.33 -4.22
CA ASN A 221 -16.69 -10.76 -2.90
C ASN A 221 -17.61 -11.49 -1.93
N ASP A 222 -17.00 -12.26 -1.03
CA ASP A 222 -17.71 -12.97 0.04
C ASP A 222 -17.85 -12.11 1.30
N GLY A 223 -17.38 -10.85 1.25
CA GLY A 223 -17.33 -9.88 2.34
C GLY A 223 -18.31 -8.70 2.16
N PRO A 224 -17.97 -7.54 2.73
CA PRO A 224 -18.77 -6.32 2.64
C PRO A 224 -18.95 -5.85 1.18
N PRO A 225 -20.03 -5.11 0.87
CA PRO A 225 -20.27 -4.62 -0.49
C PRO A 225 -19.16 -3.66 -0.94
N VAL A 226 -18.77 -3.78 -2.20
CA VAL A 226 -17.82 -2.85 -2.84
C VAL A 226 -18.46 -1.48 -2.95
N THR A 227 -17.79 -0.47 -2.39
CA THR A 227 -18.26 0.93 -2.37
C THR A 227 -17.63 1.77 -3.45
N ASP A 228 -16.37 1.48 -3.84
CA ASP A 228 -15.66 2.14 -4.94
C ASP A 228 -14.55 1.25 -5.51
N LEU A 229 -14.10 1.60 -6.70
CA LEU A 229 -13.05 0.89 -7.45
C LEU A 229 -12.22 1.90 -8.24
N PHE A 230 -10.90 1.85 -8.06
CA PHE A 230 -9.93 2.71 -8.74
C PHE A 230 -9.02 1.86 -9.61
N VAL A 231 -8.66 2.36 -10.79
CA VAL A 231 -7.78 1.69 -11.74
C VAL A 231 -6.54 2.53 -11.97
N GLU A 232 -5.39 1.89 -11.88
CA GLU A 232 -4.07 2.49 -12.05
C GLU A 232 -3.22 1.68 -13.04
N GLY A 233 -2.13 2.26 -13.54
CA GLY A 233 -1.14 1.56 -14.35
C GLY A 233 -1.33 1.71 -15.87
N VAL A 234 -2.18 2.64 -16.32
CA VAL A 234 -2.29 3.00 -17.74
C VAL A 234 -1.97 4.47 -17.91
N ASP A 235 -0.79 4.76 -18.46
CA ASP A 235 -0.31 6.13 -18.62
C ASP A 235 -1.26 6.97 -19.48
N GLY A 236 -1.60 8.17 -19.00
CA GLY A 236 -2.45 9.11 -19.69
C GLY A 236 -3.94 8.73 -19.75
N VAL A 237 -4.35 7.73 -18.98
CA VAL A 237 -5.75 7.29 -18.88
C VAL A 237 -6.25 7.37 -17.46
N ALA A 238 -7.33 8.09 -17.26
CA ALA A 238 -8.11 8.06 -16.03
C ALA A 238 -9.36 7.18 -16.21
N PHE A 239 -9.96 6.78 -15.09
CA PHE A 239 -11.18 5.96 -15.11
C PHE A 239 -12.27 6.62 -14.27
N LYS A 240 -13.45 6.75 -14.86
CA LYS A 240 -14.66 7.26 -14.20
C LYS A 240 -15.12 6.34 -13.08
N ALA A 241 -16.03 6.86 -12.25
CA ALA A 241 -16.69 6.06 -11.21
C ALA A 241 -17.29 4.76 -11.76
N PRO A 242 -17.19 3.63 -11.02
CA PRO A 242 -17.73 2.37 -11.46
C PRO A 242 -19.26 2.44 -11.62
N GLN A 243 -19.77 1.93 -12.73
CA GLN A 243 -21.20 1.84 -13.03
C GLN A 243 -21.60 0.39 -13.14
N ALA A 244 -22.71 0.01 -12.54
CA ALA A 244 -23.24 -1.34 -12.67
C ALA A 244 -23.61 -1.65 -14.13
N ARG A 245 -23.06 -2.75 -14.68
CA ARG A 245 -23.33 -3.19 -16.04
C ARG A 245 -23.45 -4.72 -16.10
N GLY A 246 -24.67 -5.22 -16.13
CA GLY A 246 -24.95 -6.66 -16.00
C GLY A 246 -24.48 -7.17 -14.62
N GLU A 247 -23.67 -8.21 -14.62
CA GLU A 247 -23.08 -8.79 -13.39
C GLU A 247 -21.73 -8.16 -13.00
N GLY A 248 -21.30 -7.10 -13.66
CA GLY A 248 -20.02 -6.45 -13.43
C GLY A 248 -20.13 -4.95 -13.20
N LEU A 249 -18.96 -4.33 -12.97
CA LEU A 249 -18.76 -2.90 -12.85
C LEU A 249 -18.04 -2.40 -14.11
N PHE A 250 -18.63 -1.44 -14.80
CA PHE A 250 -18.01 -0.78 -15.94
C PHE A 250 -17.31 0.51 -15.47
N LEU A 251 -16.06 0.66 -15.89
CA LEU A 251 -15.27 1.88 -15.66
C LEU A 251 -14.94 2.48 -17.03
N ALA A 252 -15.53 3.63 -17.32
CA ALA A 252 -15.24 4.36 -18.55
C ALA A 252 -13.81 4.94 -18.49
N ALA A 253 -13.02 4.72 -19.55
CA ALA A 253 -11.70 5.31 -19.72
C ALA A 253 -11.81 6.76 -20.24
N VAL A 254 -10.90 7.63 -19.83
CA VAL A 254 -10.81 9.01 -20.29
C VAL A 254 -9.36 9.32 -20.68
N PRO A 255 -9.06 9.66 -21.93
CA PRO A 255 -9.94 9.65 -23.11
C PRO A 255 -10.32 8.23 -23.58
N SER A 256 -11.56 8.04 -24.03
CA SER A 256 -12.09 6.72 -24.39
C SER A 256 -11.68 6.23 -25.78
N ASP A 257 -11.29 7.14 -26.69
CA ASP A 257 -11.11 6.91 -28.12
C ASP A 257 -9.69 6.52 -28.54
N LYS A 258 -8.73 6.56 -27.62
CA LYS A 258 -7.29 6.43 -27.93
C LYS A 258 -6.55 5.29 -27.25
N VAL A 259 -7.23 4.50 -26.45
CA VAL A 259 -6.55 3.54 -25.59
C VAL A 259 -6.98 2.11 -25.86
N ASP A 260 -6.02 1.32 -26.34
CA ASP A 260 -6.16 -0.14 -26.32
C ASP A 260 -5.80 -0.63 -24.91
N LEU A 261 -6.82 -1.06 -24.18
CA LEU A 261 -6.71 -1.60 -22.83
C LEU A 261 -6.48 -3.12 -22.84
N ALA A 262 -6.63 -3.78 -23.99
CA ALA A 262 -6.47 -5.22 -24.09
C ALA A 262 -5.04 -5.66 -23.79
N GLY A 263 -4.88 -6.63 -22.90
CA GLY A 263 -3.58 -7.13 -22.46
C GLY A 263 -2.81 -6.19 -21.53
N ARG A 264 -3.33 -5.00 -21.20
CA ARG A 264 -2.66 -4.09 -20.27
C ARG A 264 -2.68 -4.63 -18.86
N GLN A 265 -1.55 -4.46 -18.17
CA GLN A 265 -1.45 -4.67 -16.73
C GLN A 265 -2.02 -3.44 -16.02
N VAL A 266 -2.90 -3.67 -15.06
CA VAL A 266 -3.50 -2.62 -14.23
C VAL A 266 -3.43 -3.02 -12.76
N LEU A 267 -3.49 -2.03 -11.89
CA LEU A 267 -3.69 -2.23 -10.47
C LEU A 267 -5.10 -1.76 -10.12
N LEU A 268 -5.92 -2.66 -9.62
CA LEU A 268 -7.26 -2.36 -9.12
C LEU A 268 -7.20 -2.13 -7.63
N THR A 269 -7.59 -0.94 -7.17
CA THR A 269 -7.76 -0.62 -5.75
C THR A 269 -9.23 -0.64 -5.41
N VAL A 270 -9.65 -1.62 -4.62
CA VAL A 270 -11.06 -1.90 -4.29
C VAL A 270 -11.36 -1.48 -2.87
N SER A 271 -12.43 -0.73 -2.70
CA SER A 271 -12.99 -0.32 -1.41
C SER A 271 -14.22 -1.13 -1.06
N ALA A 272 -14.17 -1.89 0.03
CA ALA A 272 -15.30 -2.60 0.63
C ALA A 272 -15.14 -2.57 2.17
N PRO A 273 -15.32 -1.40 2.82
CA PRO A 273 -14.98 -1.21 4.22
C PRO A 273 -15.61 -2.23 5.16
N PRO A 274 -14.84 -2.77 6.14
CA PRO A 274 -13.49 -2.37 6.51
C PRO A 274 -12.36 -2.98 5.65
N GLU A 275 -12.69 -3.74 4.61
CA GLU A 275 -11.72 -4.36 3.72
C GLU A 275 -11.35 -3.44 2.56
N MET A 276 -10.06 -3.35 2.28
CA MET A 276 -9.50 -2.59 1.15
C MET A 276 -8.36 -3.40 0.54
N ALA A 277 -8.39 -3.55 -0.79
CA ALA A 277 -7.44 -4.40 -1.50
C ALA A 277 -6.83 -3.71 -2.71
N GLU A 278 -5.54 -3.95 -2.95
CA GLU A 278 -4.86 -3.71 -4.22
C GLU A 278 -4.65 -5.02 -4.94
N ILE A 279 -5.21 -5.17 -6.12
CA ILE A 279 -5.18 -6.40 -6.90
C ILE A 279 -4.56 -6.12 -8.26
N PRO A 280 -3.33 -6.60 -8.54
CA PRO A 280 -2.77 -6.53 -9.88
C PRO A 280 -3.56 -7.46 -10.80
N ALA A 281 -3.88 -6.99 -11.99
CA ALA A 281 -4.65 -7.76 -12.95
C ALA A 281 -4.27 -7.41 -14.40
N GLN A 282 -4.55 -8.32 -15.32
CA GLN A 282 -4.38 -8.09 -16.75
C GLN A 282 -5.75 -8.06 -17.44
N ALA A 283 -6.00 -7.01 -18.22
CA ALA A 283 -7.24 -6.87 -18.98
C ALA A 283 -7.29 -7.86 -20.15
N GLY A 284 -8.25 -8.79 -20.13
CA GLY A 284 -8.52 -9.69 -21.23
C GLY A 284 -9.23 -9.00 -22.40
N THR A 285 -9.30 -9.66 -23.56
CA THR A 285 -10.07 -9.18 -24.71
C THR A 285 -11.51 -9.71 -24.66
N THR A 286 -12.47 -8.95 -25.21
CA THR A 286 -13.83 -9.44 -25.49
C THR A 286 -13.75 -10.56 -26.53
N GLY A 287 -13.85 -11.81 -26.09
CA GLY A 287 -13.79 -13.00 -26.97
C GLY A 287 -13.16 -14.21 -26.30
N THR A 288 -12.46 -14.03 -25.21
CA THR A 288 -11.94 -15.11 -24.39
C THR A 288 -12.62 -15.14 -23.02
N ALA A 289 -13.92 -15.51 -22.99
CA ALA A 289 -14.44 -16.36 -21.92
C ALA A 289 -13.81 -17.75 -22.14
N GLY A 290 -12.49 -17.75 -22.27
CA GLY A 290 -11.65 -18.92 -22.23
C GLY A 290 -11.00 -18.86 -20.88
N THR A 291 -11.37 -19.76 -20.00
CA THR A 291 -10.40 -20.28 -19.06
C THR A 291 -9.03 -20.05 -19.66
N ALA A 292 -8.21 -19.23 -19.00
CA ALA A 292 -6.78 -19.34 -19.13
C ALA A 292 -6.39 -20.72 -18.54
N VAL A 293 -6.81 -21.76 -19.20
CA VAL A 293 -6.13 -23.04 -19.26
C VAL A 293 -4.90 -22.72 -20.08
N SER A 294 -3.99 -22.08 -19.40
CA SER A 294 -2.77 -21.56 -19.91
C SER A 294 -2.13 -22.59 -20.82
N ALA A 295 -1.53 -22.13 -21.92
CA ALA A 295 -0.57 -22.89 -22.71
C ALA A 295 0.50 -23.61 -21.85
N LEU A 296 0.63 -23.19 -20.59
CA LEU A 296 1.39 -23.84 -19.52
C LEU A 296 0.84 -25.22 -19.15
N SER A 297 -0.50 -25.45 -19.18
CA SER A 297 -1.05 -26.75 -18.79
C SER A 297 -0.79 -27.82 -19.86
N LEU A 298 -0.77 -27.46 -21.13
CA LEU A 298 -0.41 -28.43 -22.19
C LEU A 298 1.08 -28.77 -22.17
N ARG A 299 1.94 -27.79 -21.89
CA ARG A 299 3.38 -28.02 -21.70
C ARG A 299 3.67 -28.83 -20.44
N ILE A 300 3.00 -28.53 -19.33
CA ILE A 300 3.14 -29.28 -18.08
C ILE A 300 2.62 -30.71 -18.27
N MET A 301 1.50 -30.91 -18.94
CA MET A 301 0.99 -32.26 -19.28
C MET A 301 1.94 -33.00 -20.20
N ALA A 302 2.54 -32.37 -21.19
CA ALA A 302 3.52 -32.97 -22.08
C ALA A 302 4.80 -33.36 -21.32
N ILE A 303 5.30 -32.49 -20.42
CA ILE A 303 6.49 -32.77 -19.58
C ILE A 303 6.16 -33.87 -18.57
N ALA A 304 4.99 -33.87 -17.94
CA ALA A 304 4.56 -34.92 -17.02
C ALA A 304 4.39 -36.27 -17.73
N PHE A 305 3.85 -36.29 -18.94
CA PHE A 305 3.73 -37.48 -19.79
C PHE A 305 5.10 -38.00 -20.22
N LEU A 306 6.00 -37.11 -20.62
CA LEU A 306 7.40 -37.48 -20.99
C LEU A 306 8.16 -38.00 -19.78
N GLY A 307 8.02 -37.37 -18.60
CA GLY A 307 8.60 -37.84 -17.35
C GLY A 307 8.07 -39.22 -16.93
N GLY A 308 6.78 -39.45 -17.07
CA GLY A 308 6.15 -40.75 -16.83
C GLY A 308 6.65 -41.82 -17.82
N LEU A 309 6.84 -41.44 -19.10
CA LEU A 309 7.39 -42.37 -20.11
C LEU A 309 8.85 -42.73 -19.82
N ILE A 310 9.68 -41.77 -19.42
CA ILE A 310 11.09 -42.00 -19.05
C ILE A 310 11.17 -42.91 -17.80
N LEU A 311 10.34 -42.69 -16.79
CA LEU A 311 10.30 -43.54 -15.59
C LEU A 311 9.84 -44.97 -15.92
N ASN A 312 8.94 -45.18 -16.88
CA ASN A 312 8.55 -46.52 -17.32
C ASN A 312 9.55 -47.22 -18.24
N LEU A 313 10.48 -46.45 -18.86
CA LEU A 313 11.59 -47.02 -19.63
C LEU A 313 12.82 -47.36 -18.81
N MET A 314 12.83 -47.07 -17.49
CA MET A 314 13.92 -47.48 -16.64
C MET A 314 14.06 -49.01 -16.64
N PRO A 315 15.29 -49.54 -16.79
CA PRO A 315 15.52 -50.97 -16.99
C PRO A 315 15.08 -51.88 -15.82
N CYS A 316 14.64 -51.31 -14.70
CA CYS A 316 14.13 -52.05 -13.54
C CYS A 316 12.64 -52.44 -13.67
N VAL A 317 11.83 -51.80 -14.52
CA VAL A 317 10.39 -52.09 -14.67
C VAL A 317 10.11 -53.15 -15.73
N LEU A 318 10.93 -53.18 -16.80
CA LEU A 318 10.82 -54.18 -17.87
C LEU A 318 10.92 -55.65 -17.39
N PRO A 319 11.85 -56.03 -16.47
CA PRO A 319 11.91 -57.39 -15.97
C PRO A 319 10.66 -57.82 -15.18
N VAL A 320 10.06 -56.90 -14.41
CA VAL A 320 8.85 -57.18 -13.60
C VAL A 320 7.61 -57.35 -14.47
N LEU A 321 7.49 -56.53 -15.54
CA LEU A 321 6.43 -56.68 -16.54
C LEU A 321 6.52 -57.97 -17.36
N ALA A 322 7.75 -58.37 -17.75
CA ALA A 322 8.00 -59.62 -18.43
C ALA A 322 7.66 -60.83 -17.56
N LEU A 323 7.99 -60.81 -16.26
CA LEU A 323 7.63 -61.85 -15.31
C LEU A 323 6.13 -61.92 -15.07
N LYS A 324 5.41 -60.80 -14.99
CA LYS A 324 3.96 -60.80 -14.82
C LYS A 324 3.26 -61.26 -16.10
N LEU A 325 3.73 -60.88 -17.28
CA LEU A 325 3.17 -61.32 -18.56
C LEU A 325 3.36 -62.81 -18.78
N SER A 326 4.55 -63.35 -18.45
CA SER A 326 4.80 -64.79 -18.52
C SER A 326 3.95 -65.58 -17.54
N ALA A 327 3.68 -65.08 -16.36
CA ALA A 327 2.81 -65.73 -15.35
C ALA A 327 1.32 -65.76 -15.85
N VAL A 328 0.85 -64.68 -16.48
CA VAL A 328 -0.50 -64.66 -17.05
C VAL A 328 -0.63 -65.58 -18.24
N LEU A 329 0.37 -65.63 -19.13
CA LEU A 329 0.36 -66.52 -20.30
C LEU A 329 0.41 -68.03 -19.88
N VAL A 330 1.15 -68.38 -18.82
CA VAL A 330 1.16 -69.75 -18.25
C VAL A 330 -0.17 -70.07 -17.59
N ALA A 331 -0.81 -69.12 -16.93
CA ALA A 331 -2.13 -69.33 -16.31
C ALA A 331 -3.27 -69.44 -17.35
N ALA A 332 -3.10 -68.83 -18.54
CA ALA A 332 -4.06 -68.85 -19.63
C ALA A 332 -3.96 -70.11 -20.51
N GLY A 333 -3.09 -71.08 -20.19
CA GLY A 333 -2.99 -72.38 -20.89
C GLY A 333 -2.42 -72.28 -22.30
N ALA A 334 -1.63 -71.27 -22.62
CA ALA A 334 -0.99 -71.11 -23.92
C ALA A 334 0.07 -72.20 -24.16
N PRO A 335 0.12 -72.87 -25.34
CA PRO A 335 1.06 -73.91 -25.62
C PRO A 335 2.52 -73.40 -25.53
N ARG A 336 3.45 -74.18 -24.94
CA ARG A 336 4.85 -73.88 -24.65
C ARG A 336 5.71 -73.39 -25.84
N ASN A 337 5.16 -73.31 -27.04
CA ASN A 337 5.90 -73.02 -28.29
C ASN A 337 6.04 -71.51 -28.59
N VAL A 338 5.54 -70.62 -27.73
CA VAL A 338 5.63 -69.15 -27.92
C VAL A 338 6.76 -68.52 -27.09
N LEU A 339 7.51 -69.33 -26.37
CA LEU A 339 8.62 -68.87 -25.52
C LEU A 339 9.98 -69.34 -26.10
N ARG A 340 10.30 -68.89 -27.30
CA ARG A 340 11.68 -68.92 -27.83
C ARG A 340 12.00 -67.60 -28.57
#